data_77deac00e83de36c8f5774b646db4ec9
#
_entry.id   77deac00e83de36c8f5774b646db4ec9
#
_cell.length_a   1.000
_cell.length_b   1.000
_cell.length_c   1.000
_cell.angle_alpha   90.00
_cell.angle_beta   90.00
_cell.angle_gamma   90.00
#
_symmetry.space_group_name_H-M   'P 1'
#
loop_
_entity.id
_entity.type
_entity.pdbx_description
1 polymer ?
#
loop_
_entity_poly.entity_id
_entity_poly.type
_entity_poly.pdbx_seq_one_letter_code
_entity_poly.pdbx_strand_id
1 'polypeptide(L)'
;MTDAKKDGFAHFDLGAMAKSDSYKLLASVIMPRPIAWVVSRDAEGLLNAAPFSFFNILSADPPLVAIGFSAAADREGKDTLTNIKAQGEFVVNLVPEELAQAMNITATNAPRGVDETRLAGLELTKCEVVNVPRIVGSPVGLECKLFQVIETGGTGTIVLARIVYAHVRESAFANLAKLYVDPAQLRLIGRMHGSGGYCTTRDTFTIDRLSWPLEGKD
;
A
#
# COMPACT_ATOMS: atom_id res chain seq x y z
N MET A 1 31.72 -8.50 -8.11
CA MET A 1 32.52 -7.79 -7.09
C MET A 1 32.45 -6.32 -7.44
N THR A 2 31.86 -5.52 -6.58
CA THR A 2 31.74 -4.06 -6.77
C THR A 2 33.05 -3.43 -6.36
N ASP A 3 33.77 -2.80 -7.31
CA ASP A 3 34.90 -1.91 -6.97
C ASP A 3 34.35 -0.77 -6.11
N ALA A 4 34.73 -0.74 -4.84
CA ALA A 4 34.40 0.38 -3.96
C ALA A 4 35.14 1.62 -4.49
N LYS A 5 34.40 2.52 -5.15
CA LYS A 5 34.94 3.83 -5.52
C LYS A 5 35.23 4.62 -4.27
N LYS A 6 36.29 5.46 -4.30
CA LYS A 6 36.80 6.23 -3.16
C LYS A 6 35.87 7.32 -2.58
N ASP A 7 34.60 7.36 -3.02
CA ASP A 7 33.58 8.36 -2.61
C ASP A 7 32.67 7.90 -1.44
N GLY A 8 32.91 6.68 -0.93
CA GLY A 8 32.12 6.11 0.16
C GLY A 8 30.78 5.50 -0.27
N PHE A 9 30.50 5.42 -1.59
CA PHE A 9 29.28 4.83 -2.12
C PHE A 9 29.54 3.45 -2.75
N ALA A 10 28.58 2.54 -2.58
CA ALA A 10 28.48 1.34 -3.40
C ALA A 10 27.63 1.65 -4.64
N HIS A 11 28.09 1.26 -5.81
CA HIS A 11 27.44 1.56 -7.09
C HIS A 11 26.84 0.29 -7.70
N PHE A 12 25.59 0.38 -8.17
CA PHE A 12 24.85 -0.74 -8.72
C PHE A 12 24.25 -0.38 -10.08
N ASP A 13 24.60 -1.15 -11.10
CA ASP A 13 23.90 -1.12 -12.39
C ASP A 13 22.68 -2.02 -12.31
N LEU A 14 21.49 -1.42 -12.15
CA LEU A 14 20.24 -2.17 -12.00
C LEU A 14 19.86 -2.92 -13.29
N GLY A 15 20.34 -2.48 -14.44
CA GLY A 15 20.13 -3.19 -15.71
C GLY A 15 20.88 -4.51 -15.80
N ALA A 16 22.04 -4.60 -15.13
CA ALA A 16 22.89 -5.81 -15.08
C ALA A 16 22.59 -6.72 -13.88
N MET A 17 21.77 -6.26 -12.92
CA MET A 17 21.48 -7.03 -11.70
C MET A 17 20.40 -8.09 -11.92
N ALA A 18 20.47 -9.17 -11.13
CA ALA A 18 19.35 -10.09 -11.01
C ALA A 18 18.11 -9.40 -10.46
N LYS A 19 16.92 -9.71 -10.99
CA LYS A 19 15.63 -9.08 -10.57
C LYS A 19 15.39 -9.17 -9.07
N SER A 20 15.74 -10.31 -8.45
CA SER A 20 15.63 -10.52 -7.00
C SER A 20 16.53 -9.58 -6.19
N ASP A 21 17.71 -9.26 -6.69
CA ASP A 21 18.65 -8.41 -5.98
C ASP A 21 18.31 -6.94 -6.17
N SER A 22 17.85 -6.54 -7.37
CA SER A 22 17.26 -5.22 -7.59
C SER A 22 16.07 -4.98 -6.65
N TYR A 23 15.16 -5.97 -6.50
CA TYR A 23 14.04 -5.90 -5.56
C TYR A 23 14.53 -5.70 -4.12
N LYS A 24 15.50 -6.53 -3.65
CA LYS A 24 16.04 -6.43 -2.29
C LYS A 24 16.67 -5.05 -2.04
N LEU A 25 17.48 -4.56 -2.98
CA LEU A 25 18.11 -3.24 -2.86
C LEU A 25 17.08 -2.13 -2.79
N LEU A 26 16.18 -2.05 -3.79
CA LEU A 26 15.18 -0.97 -3.86
C LEU A 26 14.21 -1.00 -2.68
N ALA A 27 13.75 -2.18 -2.28
CA ALA A 27 12.87 -2.33 -1.11
C ALA A 27 13.58 -2.01 0.22
N SER A 28 14.92 -2.01 0.25
CA SER A 28 15.70 -1.67 1.44
C SER A 28 16.00 -0.18 1.56
N VAL A 29 16.04 0.55 0.44
CA VAL A 29 16.40 1.98 0.45
C VAL A 29 15.19 2.89 0.31
N ILE A 30 14.09 2.41 -0.31
CA ILE A 30 12.84 3.17 -0.43
C ILE A 30 11.93 2.78 0.74
N MET A 31 12.05 3.52 1.83
CA MET A 31 11.31 3.24 3.07
C MET A 31 11.13 4.53 3.91
N PRO A 32 10.15 4.57 4.85
CA PRO A 32 9.08 3.59 5.04
C PRO A 32 8.08 3.62 3.88
N ARG A 33 7.52 2.46 3.53
CA ARG A 33 6.46 2.39 2.52
C ARG A 33 5.11 2.22 3.19
N PRO A 34 4.08 2.99 2.80
CA PRO A 34 2.71 2.74 3.23
C PRO A 34 2.23 1.37 2.70
N ILE A 35 1.25 0.80 3.39
CA ILE A 35 0.73 -0.53 3.05
C ILE A 35 -0.72 -0.38 2.60
N ALA A 36 -0.99 -0.75 1.34
CA ALA A 36 -2.34 -0.97 0.85
C ALA A 36 -2.77 -2.39 1.24
N TRP A 37 -3.62 -2.54 2.24
CA TRP A 37 -4.26 -3.81 2.57
C TRP A 37 -5.53 -3.91 1.75
N VAL A 38 -5.41 -4.56 0.59
CA VAL A 38 -6.46 -4.59 -0.41
C VAL A 38 -7.42 -5.72 -0.11
N VAL A 39 -8.72 -5.38 -0.01
CA VAL A 39 -9.81 -6.36 -0.11
C VAL A 39 -10.37 -6.26 -1.53
N SER A 40 -10.52 -7.40 -2.17
CA SER A 40 -11.10 -7.56 -3.50
C SER A 40 -12.06 -8.75 -3.53
N ARG A 41 -12.85 -8.87 -4.60
CA ARG A 41 -13.83 -9.94 -4.78
C ARG A 41 -13.69 -10.51 -6.17
N ASP A 42 -13.83 -11.83 -6.31
CA ASP A 42 -13.93 -12.47 -7.61
C ASP A 42 -15.36 -12.42 -8.19
N ALA A 43 -15.58 -13.04 -9.35
CA ALA A 43 -16.86 -13.06 -10.02
C ALA A 43 -17.90 -13.90 -9.27
N GLU A 44 -17.48 -14.90 -8.51
CA GLU A 44 -18.30 -15.79 -7.70
C GLU A 44 -18.64 -15.19 -6.33
N GLY A 45 -18.08 -14.02 -6.01
CA GLY A 45 -18.32 -13.32 -4.75
C GLY A 45 -17.34 -13.69 -3.64
N LEU A 46 -16.33 -14.53 -3.90
CA LEU A 46 -15.31 -14.90 -2.93
C LEU A 46 -14.40 -13.69 -2.65
N LEU A 47 -14.13 -13.45 -1.38
CA LEU A 47 -13.26 -12.35 -0.95
C LEU A 47 -11.80 -12.79 -0.93
N ASN A 48 -10.93 -11.85 -1.23
CA ASN A 48 -9.49 -11.96 -1.11
C ASN A 48 -8.96 -10.74 -0.36
N ALA A 49 -8.01 -10.94 0.55
CA ALA A 49 -7.31 -9.87 1.24
C ALA A 49 -5.80 -10.06 1.12
N ALA A 50 -5.07 -9.03 0.69
CA ALA A 50 -3.62 -9.09 0.59
C ALA A 50 -2.96 -7.71 0.76
N PRO A 51 -1.78 -7.61 1.43
CA PRO A 51 -1.04 -6.36 1.61
C PRO A 51 -0.06 -6.12 0.46
N PHE A 52 0.01 -4.85 0.02
CA PHE A 52 0.94 -4.37 -0.99
C PHE A 52 1.65 -3.12 -0.49
N SER A 53 2.98 -3.07 -0.55
CA SER A 53 3.78 -1.94 -0.08
C SER A 53 4.44 -1.13 -1.21
N PHE A 54 4.26 -1.50 -2.47
CA PHE A 54 4.53 -0.61 -3.59
C PHE A 54 3.26 0.20 -3.85
N PHE A 55 2.97 1.15 -2.94
CA PHE A 55 1.72 1.88 -2.87
C PHE A 55 1.96 3.34 -2.51
N ASN A 56 1.26 4.26 -3.17
CA ASN A 56 1.20 5.67 -2.76
C ASN A 56 0.03 6.41 -3.41
N ILE A 57 -0.31 7.61 -2.87
CA ILE A 57 -1.13 8.61 -3.55
C ILE A 57 -0.33 9.28 -4.66
N LEU A 58 -0.93 9.46 -5.83
CA LEU A 58 -0.29 10.08 -7.00
C LEU A 58 -0.90 11.42 -7.40
N SER A 59 -2.18 11.64 -7.13
CA SER A 59 -2.90 12.86 -7.51
C SER A 59 -4.02 13.12 -6.52
N ALA A 60 -4.33 14.38 -6.30
CA ALA A 60 -5.49 14.84 -5.53
C ALA A 60 -6.67 15.22 -6.44
N ASP A 61 -6.41 15.56 -7.71
CA ASP A 61 -7.44 15.90 -8.70
C ASP A 61 -7.08 15.29 -10.08
N PRO A 62 -7.77 14.24 -10.51
CA PRO A 62 -8.62 13.38 -9.69
C PRO A 62 -7.82 12.66 -8.59
N PRO A 63 -8.46 12.23 -7.49
CA PRO A 63 -7.78 11.51 -6.42
C PRO A 63 -7.39 10.11 -6.88
N LEU A 64 -6.08 9.90 -7.11
CA LEU A 64 -5.52 8.66 -7.62
C LEU A 64 -4.51 8.04 -6.66
N VAL A 65 -4.57 6.74 -6.56
CA VAL A 65 -3.54 5.91 -5.93
C VAL A 65 -2.91 4.96 -6.94
N ALA A 66 -1.66 4.58 -6.70
CA ALA A 66 -0.98 3.53 -7.44
C ALA A 66 -0.62 2.36 -6.54
N ILE A 67 -0.80 1.15 -7.08
CA ILE A 67 -0.37 -0.09 -6.43
C ILE A 67 0.46 -0.89 -7.44
N GLY A 68 1.71 -1.20 -7.07
CA GLY A 68 2.58 -2.08 -7.84
C GLY A 68 2.39 -3.54 -7.44
N PHE A 69 2.13 -4.38 -8.43
CA PHE A 69 2.04 -5.82 -8.30
C PHE A 69 3.25 -6.47 -8.94
N SER A 70 4.01 -7.24 -8.15
CA SER A 70 5.04 -8.12 -8.69
C SER A 70 4.42 -9.46 -9.05
N ALA A 71 4.94 -10.11 -10.09
CA ALA A 71 4.52 -11.47 -10.43
C ALA A 71 4.73 -12.42 -9.23
N ALA A 72 3.78 -13.31 -9.02
CA ALA A 72 3.98 -14.44 -8.13
C ALA A 72 4.96 -15.42 -8.78
N ALA A 73 5.89 -15.96 -7.98
CA ALA A 73 6.90 -16.89 -8.50
C ALA A 73 6.32 -18.25 -8.94
N ASP A 74 5.14 -18.58 -8.45
CA ASP A 74 4.52 -19.92 -8.48
C ASP A 74 3.19 -19.98 -9.23
N ARG A 75 2.67 -18.84 -9.75
CA ARG A 75 1.36 -18.81 -10.45
C ARG A 75 1.20 -17.61 -11.38
N GLU A 76 0.28 -17.71 -12.34
CA GLU A 76 -0.13 -16.58 -13.18
C GLU A 76 -0.90 -15.53 -12.37
N GLY A 77 -0.20 -14.49 -11.93
CA GLY A 77 -0.75 -13.30 -11.29
C GLY A 77 -1.17 -13.49 -9.83
N LYS A 78 -1.40 -12.38 -9.16
CA LYS A 78 -2.00 -12.31 -7.82
C LYS A 78 -3.51 -12.30 -7.96
N ASP A 79 -4.22 -13.03 -7.08
CA ASP A 79 -5.69 -13.08 -7.08
C ASP A 79 -6.29 -11.68 -6.98
N THR A 80 -5.73 -10.82 -6.14
CA THR A 80 -6.10 -9.41 -6.03
C THR A 80 -6.04 -8.67 -7.37
N LEU A 81 -4.96 -8.83 -8.15
CA LEU A 81 -4.82 -8.18 -9.46
C LEU A 81 -5.84 -8.72 -10.47
N THR A 82 -6.08 -10.04 -10.47
CA THR A 82 -7.09 -10.69 -11.31
C THR A 82 -8.48 -10.15 -10.99
N ASN A 83 -8.83 -10.07 -9.70
CA ASN A 83 -10.11 -9.55 -9.23
C ASN A 83 -10.29 -8.07 -9.62
N ILE A 84 -9.27 -7.24 -9.42
CA ILE A 84 -9.32 -5.82 -9.80
C ILE A 84 -9.53 -5.64 -11.30
N LYS A 85 -8.82 -6.42 -12.14
CA LYS A 85 -8.98 -6.37 -13.60
C LYS A 85 -10.39 -6.81 -14.03
N ALA A 86 -10.96 -7.81 -13.36
CA ALA A 86 -12.27 -8.37 -13.71
C ALA A 86 -13.44 -7.53 -13.19
N GLN A 87 -13.37 -7.04 -11.95
CA GLN A 87 -14.49 -6.36 -11.28
C GLN A 87 -14.39 -4.82 -11.36
N GLY A 88 -13.21 -4.28 -11.59
CA GLY A 88 -13.00 -2.84 -11.69
C GLY A 88 -13.11 -2.08 -10.37
N GLU A 89 -13.27 -2.77 -9.23
CA GLU A 89 -13.43 -2.15 -7.91
C GLU A 89 -12.78 -2.95 -6.79
N PHE A 90 -12.34 -2.26 -5.74
CA PHE A 90 -11.71 -2.84 -4.56
C PHE A 90 -11.64 -1.83 -3.42
N VAL A 91 -11.21 -2.27 -2.25
CA VAL A 91 -11.01 -1.39 -1.09
C VAL A 91 -9.57 -1.47 -0.62
N VAL A 92 -8.93 -0.32 -0.43
CA VAL A 92 -7.65 -0.20 0.26
C VAL A 92 -7.90 0.15 1.71
N ASN A 93 -7.47 -0.70 2.63
CA ASN A 93 -7.47 -0.44 4.06
C ASN A 93 -6.05 -0.11 4.50
N LEU A 94 -5.87 0.92 5.34
CA LEU A 94 -4.55 1.20 5.94
C LEU A 94 -4.39 0.35 7.20
N VAL A 95 -3.18 -0.14 7.43
CA VAL A 95 -2.90 -1.15 8.47
C VAL A 95 -2.49 -0.47 9.77
N PRO A 96 -3.30 -0.57 10.83
CA PRO A 96 -2.88 -0.14 12.16
C PRO A 96 -2.05 -1.21 12.87
N GLU A 97 -1.31 -0.82 13.91
CA GLU A 97 -0.45 -1.71 14.70
C GLU A 97 -1.20 -2.95 15.22
N GLU A 98 -2.42 -2.76 15.72
CA GLU A 98 -3.24 -3.81 16.31
C GLU A 98 -3.66 -4.91 15.32
N LEU A 99 -3.70 -4.60 14.03
CA LEU A 99 -4.04 -5.56 12.97
C LEU A 99 -2.83 -6.07 12.20
N ALA A 100 -1.60 -5.74 12.61
CA ALA A 100 -0.38 -6.15 11.91
C ALA A 100 -0.26 -7.68 11.75
N GLN A 101 -0.64 -8.45 12.79
CA GLN A 101 -0.60 -9.91 12.72
C GLN A 101 -1.68 -10.48 11.77
N ALA A 102 -2.89 -9.95 11.83
CA ALA A 102 -3.96 -10.35 10.91
C ALA A 102 -3.59 -10.03 9.45
N MET A 103 -3.03 -8.85 9.20
CA MET A 103 -2.51 -8.48 7.89
C MET A 103 -1.40 -9.45 7.43
N ASN A 104 -0.49 -9.85 8.32
CA ASN A 104 0.58 -10.78 7.98
C ASN A 104 0.06 -12.18 7.63
N ILE A 105 -1.05 -12.64 8.25
CA ILE A 105 -1.73 -13.87 7.85
C ILE A 105 -2.21 -13.76 6.40
N THR A 106 -2.80 -12.64 6.01
CA THR A 106 -3.26 -12.42 4.63
C THR A 106 -2.13 -12.22 3.61
N ALA A 107 -0.87 -12.12 4.06
CA ALA A 107 0.30 -12.05 3.19
C ALA A 107 0.81 -13.44 2.75
N THR A 108 0.22 -14.51 3.24
CA THR A 108 0.62 -15.89 2.90
C THR A 108 0.28 -16.22 1.44
N ASN A 109 1.04 -17.16 0.85
CA ASN A 109 0.72 -17.67 -0.49
C ASN A 109 -0.38 -18.76 -0.39
N ALA A 110 -1.58 -18.36 0.05
CA ALA A 110 -2.71 -19.27 0.10
C ALA A 110 -3.08 -19.75 -1.32
N PRO A 111 -3.58 -21.00 -1.49
CA PRO A 111 -4.11 -21.45 -2.76
C PRO A 111 -5.27 -20.56 -3.25
N ARG A 112 -5.51 -20.53 -4.57
CA ARG A 112 -6.72 -19.88 -5.12
C ARG A 112 -7.98 -20.45 -4.50
N GLY A 113 -8.97 -19.59 -4.27
CA GLY A 113 -10.23 -19.99 -3.66
C GLY A 113 -10.21 -20.00 -2.11
N VAL A 114 -9.11 -19.59 -1.49
CA VAL A 114 -9.06 -19.34 -0.05
C VAL A 114 -9.47 -17.89 0.22
N ASP A 115 -10.41 -17.72 1.15
CA ASP A 115 -10.82 -16.41 1.66
C ASP A 115 -9.88 -16.00 2.82
N GLU A 116 -8.88 -15.17 2.54
CA GLU A 116 -7.92 -14.73 3.56
C GLU A 116 -8.59 -13.85 4.62
N THR A 117 -9.73 -13.23 4.32
CA THR A 117 -10.45 -12.44 5.33
C THR A 117 -10.95 -13.33 6.47
N ARG A 118 -11.47 -14.52 6.13
CA ARG A 118 -11.87 -15.53 7.10
C ARG A 118 -10.68 -16.18 7.79
N LEU A 119 -9.62 -16.50 7.01
CA LEU A 119 -8.40 -17.09 7.55
C LEU A 119 -7.77 -16.21 8.64
N ALA A 120 -7.80 -14.89 8.45
CA ALA A 120 -7.26 -13.91 9.39
C ALA A 120 -8.28 -13.46 10.45
N GLY A 121 -9.51 -13.98 10.44
CA GLY A 121 -10.56 -13.61 11.40
C GLY A 121 -10.99 -12.14 11.30
N LEU A 122 -10.99 -11.57 10.09
CA LEU A 122 -11.31 -10.16 9.88
C LEU A 122 -12.81 -9.91 9.97
N GLU A 123 -13.19 -8.92 10.74
CA GLU A 123 -14.54 -8.37 10.72
C GLU A 123 -14.66 -7.38 9.56
N LEU A 124 -15.71 -7.52 8.77
CA LEU A 124 -15.94 -6.73 7.56
C LEU A 124 -17.26 -5.97 7.66
N THR A 125 -17.31 -4.80 7.02
CA THR A 125 -18.52 -4.00 6.88
C THR A 125 -18.68 -3.48 5.47
N LYS A 126 -19.92 -3.19 5.09
CA LYS A 126 -20.27 -2.68 3.75
C LYS A 126 -19.62 -1.33 3.48
N CYS A 127 -19.40 -1.07 2.23
CA CYS A 127 -18.98 0.20 1.66
C CYS A 127 -20.19 0.99 1.12
N GLU A 128 -19.98 2.25 0.75
CA GLU A 128 -21.04 3.15 0.27
C GLU A 128 -21.19 3.10 -1.26
N VAL A 129 -20.08 2.93 -2.00
CA VAL A 129 -20.01 3.07 -3.46
C VAL A 129 -19.61 1.79 -4.17
N VAL A 130 -18.72 0.98 -3.57
CA VAL A 130 -18.26 -0.27 -4.16
C VAL A 130 -18.90 -1.48 -3.46
N ASN A 131 -19.04 -2.60 -4.18
CA ASN A 131 -19.63 -3.82 -3.64
C ASN A 131 -18.65 -4.69 -2.85
N VAL A 132 -17.44 -4.21 -2.63
CA VAL A 132 -16.39 -4.88 -1.85
C VAL A 132 -16.41 -4.33 -0.43
N PRO A 133 -16.39 -5.17 0.62
CA PRO A 133 -16.42 -4.68 1.99
C PRO A 133 -15.06 -4.12 2.44
N ARG A 134 -15.08 -3.25 3.46
CA ARG A 134 -13.89 -2.78 4.17
C ARG A 134 -13.68 -3.51 5.49
N ILE A 135 -12.46 -3.45 6.01
CA ILE A 135 -12.08 -4.05 7.29
C ILE A 135 -12.48 -3.10 8.43
N VAL A 136 -13.29 -3.59 9.39
CA VAL A 136 -13.84 -2.77 10.50
C VAL A 136 -12.74 -2.16 11.36
N GLY A 137 -11.72 -2.90 11.72
CA GLY A 137 -10.63 -2.43 12.59
C GLY A 137 -9.65 -1.46 11.91
N SER A 138 -9.65 -1.35 10.57
CA SER A 138 -8.82 -0.38 9.87
C SER A 138 -9.27 1.05 10.16
N PRO A 139 -8.36 1.99 10.52
CA PRO A 139 -8.73 3.38 10.76
C PRO A 139 -9.05 4.16 9.48
N VAL A 140 -8.64 3.65 8.31
CA VAL A 140 -8.89 4.25 7.01
C VAL A 140 -9.24 3.18 5.99
N GLY A 141 -10.41 3.32 5.36
CA GLY A 141 -10.85 2.52 4.22
C GLY A 141 -11.09 3.43 3.01
N LEU A 142 -10.44 3.12 1.89
CA LEU A 142 -10.55 3.87 0.63
C LEU A 142 -11.25 2.98 -0.39
N GLU A 143 -12.45 3.38 -0.80
CA GLU A 143 -13.18 2.72 -1.89
C GLU A 143 -12.59 3.15 -3.22
N CYS A 144 -12.15 2.20 -4.01
CA CYS A 144 -11.40 2.44 -5.23
C CYS A 144 -12.08 1.84 -6.45
N LYS A 145 -12.07 2.59 -7.56
CA LYS A 145 -12.40 2.09 -8.89
C LYS A 145 -11.17 2.09 -9.78
N LEU A 146 -11.00 1.02 -10.53
CA LEU A 146 -9.92 0.88 -11.48
C LEU A 146 -9.94 2.05 -12.48
N PHE A 147 -8.80 2.73 -12.59
CA PHE A 147 -8.62 3.80 -13.58
C PHE A 147 -7.80 3.31 -14.79
N GLN A 148 -6.66 2.66 -14.51
CA GLN A 148 -5.77 2.16 -15.56
C GLN A 148 -4.90 1.02 -15.04
N VAL A 149 -4.59 0.08 -15.92
CA VAL A 149 -3.57 -0.95 -15.72
C VAL A 149 -2.40 -0.65 -16.63
N ILE A 150 -1.19 -0.65 -16.08
CA ILE A 150 0.05 -0.40 -16.81
C ILE A 150 0.93 -1.65 -16.67
N GLU A 151 1.17 -2.32 -17.78
CA GLU A 151 2.15 -3.41 -17.85
C GLU A 151 3.55 -2.80 -18.01
N THR A 152 4.48 -3.18 -17.13
CA THR A 152 5.81 -2.54 -17.07
C THR A 152 6.81 -3.06 -18.09
N GLY A 153 6.40 -3.98 -18.96
CA GLY A 153 7.27 -4.67 -19.92
C GLY A 153 8.13 -5.78 -19.30
N GLY A 154 8.01 -6.02 -18.00
CA GLY A 154 8.63 -7.10 -17.24
C GLY A 154 7.59 -7.98 -16.57
N THR A 155 7.85 -8.36 -15.32
CA THR A 155 6.92 -9.17 -14.51
C THR A 155 6.04 -8.31 -13.59
N GLY A 156 6.20 -6.99 -13.60
CA GLY A 156 5.42 -6.05 -12.78
C GLY A 156 4.21 -5.52 -13.52
N THR A 157 3.15 -5.23 -12.76
CA THR A 157 1.96 -4.51 -13.23
C THR A 157 1.66 -3.38 -12.25
N ILE A 158 1.33 -2.20 -12.73
CA ILE A 158 0.89 -1.08 -11.89
C ILE A 158 -0.61 -0.87 -12.13
N VAL A 159 -1.37 -0.82 -11.05
CA VAL A 159 -2.77 -0.43 -11.05
C VAL A 159 -2.85 1.02 -10.59
N LEU A 160 -3.43 1.88 -11.43
CA LEU A 160 -3.91 3.19 -11.02
C LEU A 160 -5.40 3.08 -10.70
N ALA A 161 -5.81 3.60 -9.57
CA ALA A 161 -7.20 3.58 -9.16
C ALA A 161 -7.65 4.93 -8.64
N ARG A 162 -8.90 5.30 -8.96
CA ARG A 162 -9.56 6.49 -8.43
C ARG A 162 -10.16 6.16 -7.08
N ILE A 163 -9.83 6.94 -6.05
CA ILE A 163 -10.55 6.91 -4.78
C ILE A 163 -11.90 7.57 -5.01
N VAL A 164 -12.99 6.84 -4.78
CA VAL A 164 -14.36 7.33 -4.98
C VAL A 164 -15.08 7.61 -3.67
N TYR A 165 -14.62 7.05 -2.56
CA TYR A 165 -15.12 7.29 -1.22
C TYR A 165 -14.05 6.99 -0.18
N ALA A 166 -14.04 7.70 0.95
CA ALA A 166 -13.09 7.51 2.03
C ALA A 166 -13.79 7.41 3.38
N HIS A 167 -13.49 6.35 4.11
CA HIS A 167 -13.86 6.17 5.51
C HIS A 167 -12.64 6.45 6.38
N VAL A 168 -12.74 7.41 7.28
CA VAL A 168 -11.67 7.74 8.22
C VAL A 168 -12.25 7.73 9.62
N ARG A 169 -11.58 7.05 10.56
CA ARG A 169 -11.99 6.98 11.96
C ARG A 169 -12.16 8.40 12.53
N GLU A 170 -13.33 8.72 13.02
CA GLU A 170 -13.65 10.08 13.49
C GLU A 170 -12.71 10.56 14.60
N SER A 171 -12.36 9.67 15.53
CA SER A 171 -11.43 9.98 16.64
C SER A 171 -10.01 10.28 16.18
N ALA A 172 -9.67 10.04 14.92
CA ALA A 172 -8.37 10.40 14.35
C ALA A 172 -8.28 11.87 13.92
N PHE A 173 -9.39 12.61 13.89
CA PHE A 173 -9.35 14.02 13.52
C PHE A 173 -9.01 14.90 14.72
N ALA A 174 -7.90 15.64 14.62
CA ALA A 174 -7.62 16.77 15.51
C ALA A 174 -8.59 17.93 15.25
N ASN A 175 -9.03 18.13 14.01
CA ASN A 175 -10.08 19.07 13.61
C ASN A 175 -10.79 18.55 12.37
N LEU A 176 -11.98 18.00 12.54
CA LEU A 176 -12.77 17.43 11.45
C LEU A 176 -13.20 18.48 10.42
N ALA A 177 -13.60 19.69 10.87
CA ALA A 177 -14.04 20.73 9.95
C ALA A 177 -12.92 21.25 9.02
N LYS A 178 -11.68 21.12 9.44
CA LYS A 178 -10.49 21.48 8.66
C LYS A 178 -9.82 20.25 8.01
N LEU A 179 -10.38 19.06 8.19
CA LEU A 179 -9.82 17.77 7.75
C LEU A 179 -8.40 17.51 8.28
N TYR A 180 -8.06 18.03 9.47
CA TYR A 180 -6.77 17.79 10.09
C TYR A 180 -6.82 16.50 10.89
N VAL A 181 -6.09 15.50 10.38
CA VAL A 181 -5.92 14.19 11.00
C VAL A 181 -4.67 14.22 11.90
N ASP A 182 -4.79 13.66 13.11
CA ASP A 182 -3.65 13.35 13.97
C ASP A 182 -3.08 11.98 13.56
N PRO A 183 -1.87 11.92 12.97
CA PRO A 183 -1.28 10.66 12.52
C PRO A 183 -1.08 9.66 13.66
N ALA A 184 -0.87 10.12 14.89
CA ALA A 184 -0.69 9.26 16.07
C ALA A 184 -1.95 8.47 16.40
N GLN A 185 -3.14 9.01 16.11
CA GLN A 185 -4.43 8.33 16.34
C GLN A 185 -4.73 7.26 15.29
N LEU A 186 -4.14 7.35 14.11
CA LEU A 186 -4.26 6.30 13.09
C LEU A 186 -3.43 5.05 13.44
N ARG A 187 -2.37 5.19 14.23
CA ARG A 187 -1.47 4.11 14.67
C ARG A 187 -1.00 3.22 13.52
N LEU A 188 -0.73 3.80 12.36
CA LEU A 188 -0.36 3.04 11.18
C LEU A 188 1.04 2.45 11.28
N ILE A 189 1.26 1.36 10.53
CA ILE A 189 2.57 0.78 10.31
C ILE A 189 3.01 1.01 8.88
N GLY A 190 4.33 1.15 8.69
CA GLY A 190 4.99 1.20 7.39
C GLY A 190 5.87 -0.02 7.18
N ARG A 191 5.96 -0.48 5.93
CA ARG A 191 6.86 -1.57 5.56
C ARG A 191 8.28 -1.04 5.42
N MET A 192 9.19 -1.71 6.10
CA MET A 192 10.63 -1.45 6.02
C MET A 192 11.31 -2.47 5.09
N HIS A 193 12.58 -2.75 5.34
CA HIS A 193 13.37 -3.70 4.57
C HIS A 193 13.24 -5.15 5.07
N GLY A 194 13.84 -6.09 4.33
CA GLY A 194 14.02 -7.47 4.75
C GLY A 194 12.73 -8.29 4.79
N SER A 195 12.80 -9.44 5.45
CA SER A 195 11.73 -10.43 5.48
C SER A 195 10.56 -10.09 6.43
N GLY A 196 10.72 -9.09 7.32
CA GLY A 196 9.69 -8.80 8.33
C GLY A 196 9.86 -7.45 9.04
N GLY A 197 10.58 -6.48 8.45
CA GLY A 197 10.77 -5.17 9.06
C GLY A 197 9.53 -4.28 8.86
N TYR A 198 9.06 -3.70 9.97
CA TYR A 198 8.00 -2.68 10.00
C TYR A 198 8.41 -1.54 10.92
N CYS A 199 7.87 -0.35 10.72
CA CYS A 199 7.96 0.77 11.64
C CYS A 199 6.57 1.25 12.03
N THR A 200 6.47 1.97 13.13
CA THR A 200 5.28 2.74 13.50
C THR A 200 5.39 4.17 12.98
N THR A 201 4.26 4.87 12.86
CA THR A 201 4.20 6.28 12.44
C THR A 201 4.13 7.24 13.64
N ARG A 202 4.61 6.83 14.82
CA ARG A 202 4.54 7.64 16.05
C ARG A 202 5.75 8.53 16.30
N ASP A 203 6.91 8.14 15.76
CA ASP A 203 8.15 8.92 15.87
C ASP A 203 8.18 9.95 14.73
N THR A 204 7.68 11.14 15.01
CA THR A 204 7.52 12.21 14.02
C THR A 204 8.20 13.49 14.51
N PHE A 205 8.62 14.31 13.56
CA PHE A 205 9.11 15.66 13.82
C PHE A 205 8.51 16.65 12.82
N THR A 206 8.51 17.92 13.16
CA THR A 206 7.95 18.98 12.32
C THR A 206 9.07 19.85 11.75
N ILE A 207 8.96 20.15 10.47
CA ILE A 207 9.77 21.17 9.80
C ILE A 207 8.80 22.17 9.16
N ASP A 208 8.88 23.41 9.56
CA ASP A 208 8.04 24.47 9.00
C ASP A 208 8.41 24.74 7.54
N ARG A 209 7.37 24.88 6.71
CA ARG A 209 7.57 25.23 5.31
C ARG A 209 8.04 26.69 5.21
N LEU A 210 9.18 26.89 4.58
CA LEU A 210 9.70 28.21 4.31
C LEU A 210 8.91 28.89 3.19
N SER A 211 8.71 30.20 3.31
CA SER A 211 8.12 31.04 2.26
C SER A 211 9.23 31.70 1.44
N TRP A 212 8.97 31.97 0.17
CA TRP A 212 9.86 32.76 -0.67
C TRP A 212 9.42 34.24 -0.63
N PRO A 213 10.35 35.23 -0.58
CA PRO A 213 11.81 35.09 -0.46
C PRO A 213 12.24 34.59 0.92
N LEU A 214 13.39 33.89 0.97
CA LEU A 214 13.97 33.44 2.25
C LEU A 214 14.57 34.66 2.96
N GLU A 215 14.07 34.99 4.15
CA GLU A 215 14.62 36.07 4.95
C GLU A 215 16.12 35.84 5.21
N GLY A 216 16.95 36.86 4.87
CA GLY A 216 18.39 36.84 5.10
C GLY A 216 19.23 36.01 4.12
N LYS A 217 18.71 35.62 2.95
CA LYS A 217 19.44 34.99 1.86
C LYS A 217 19.17 35.75 0.55
N ASP A 218 20.03 36.74 0.31
CA ASP A 218 20.16 37.42 -0.99
C ASP A 218 20.99 36.57 -1.97
#